data_cbdcb75db6080c838b650d8ed6aee29a
#
_entry.id   cbdcb75db6080c838b650d8ed6aee29a
#
_cell.length_a   1.000
_cell.length_b   1.000
_cell.length_c   1.000
_cell.angle_alpha   90.00
_cell.angle_beta   90.00
_cell.angle_gamma   90.00
#
_symmetry.space_group_name_H-M   'P 1'
#
loop_
_entity.id
_entity.type
_entity.pdbx_description
1 polymer ?
#
loop_
_entity_poly.entity_id
_entity_poly.type
_entity_poly.pdbx_seq_one_letter_code
_entity_poly.pdbx_strand_id
1 'polypeptide(L)'
;MKIKVLIVDDSALIRSVMKEIINSQPDMEVVGVAPDPIVARDLIKQTNPDVLTLDVEMPRMDGLDFLEKLMRLRPMPVVMVSSLTERGSD
;
A
#
# COMPACT_ATOMS: atom_id res chain seq x y z
N MET A 1 -13.94 -16.19 3.02
CA MET A 1 -13.87 -14.73 2.82
C MET A 1 -12.42 -14.30 2.80
N LYS A 2 -12.04 -13.49 1.82
CA LYS A 2 -10.66 -13.08 1.67
C LYS A 2 -10.44 -11.67 2.19
N ILE A 3 -9.26 -11.44 2.75
CA ILE A 3 -8.83 -10.11 3.18
C ILE A 3 -8.44 -9.33 1.93
N LYS A 4 -9.04 -8.16 1.75
CA LYS A 4 -8.79 -7.31 0.58
C LYS A 4 -7.63 -6.38 0.87
N VAL A 5 -6.59 -6.47 0.04
CA VAL A 5 -5.35 -5.72 0.23
C VAL A 5 -5.17 -4.73 -0.92
N LEU A 6 -4.88 -3.49 -0.56
CA LEU A 6 -4.49 -2.46 -1.52
C LEU A 6 -3.01 -2.17 -1.34
N ILE A 7 -2.25 -2.21 -2.42
CA ILE A 7 -0.80 -1.98 -2.40
C ILE A 7 -0.51 -0.58 -2.91
N VAL A 8 0.21 0.22 -2.12
CA VAL A 8 0.61 1.58 -2.50
C VAL A 8 2.13 1.65 -2.49
N ASP A 9 2.73 1.77 -3.66
CA ASP A 9 4.19 1.78 -3.80
C ASP A 9 4.52 2.39 -5.15
N ASP A 10 5.52 3.26 -5.22
CA ASP A 10 5.89 3.91 -6.47
C ASP A 10 6.72 3.01 -7.38
N SER A 11 7.22 1.90 -6.89
CA SER A 11 8.01 0.95 -7.68
C SER A 11 7.11 -0.08 -8.34
N ALA A 12 7.13 -0.11 -9.67
CA ALA A 12 6.35 -1.10 -10.41
C ALA A 12 6.80 -2.52 -10.09
N LEU A 13 8.10 -2.70 -9.87
CA LEU A 13 8.62 -4.02 -9.52
C LEU A 13 8.10 -4.49 -8.18
N ILE A 14 8.15 -3.61 -7.18
CA ILE A 14 7.67 -3.97 -5.84
C ILE A 14 6.18 -4.24 -5.86
N ARG A 15 5.40 -3.43 -6.58
CA ARG A 15 3.97 -3.67 -6.68
C ARG A 15 3.69 -5.05 -7.27
N SER A 16 4.44 -5.41 -8.31
CA SER A 16 4.25 -6.69 -8.99
C SER A 16 4.61 -7.86 -8.06
N VAL A 17 5.74 -7.75 -7.38
CA VAL A 17 6.20 -8.80 -6.46
C VAL A 17 5.22 -8.97 -5.30
N MET A 18 4.80 -7.88 -4.71
CA MET A 18 3.87 -7.94 -3.58
C MET A 18 2.51 -8.49 -4.00
N LYS A 19 2.05 -8.10 -5.17
CA LYS A 19 0.79 -8.62 -5.69
C LYS A 19 0.84 -10.13 -5.83
N GLU A 20 1.95 -10.64 -6.36
CA GLU A 20 2.09 -12.08 -6.53
C GLU A 20 2.14 -12.81 -5.19
N ILE A 21 2.91 -12.27 -4.25
CA ILE A 21 3.03 -12.89 -2.94
C ILE A 21 1.67 -12.93 -2.24
N ILE A 22 0.97 -11.81 -2.23
CA ILE A 22 -0.31 -11.74 -1.52
C ILE A 22 -1.37 -12.60 -2.19
N ASN A 23 -1.44 -12.56 -3.51
CA ASN A 23 -2.44 -13.36 -4.23
C ASN A 23 -2.17 -14.85 -4.15
N SER A 24 -0.96 -15.26 -3.78
CA SER A 24 -0.67 -16.68 -3.59
C SER A 24 -1.24 -17.22 -2.28
N GLN A 25 -1.70 -16.35 -1.40
CA GLN A 25 -2.28 -16.77 -0.13
C GLN A 25 -3.78 -17.04 -0.31
N PRO A 26 -4.30 -18.15 0.24
CA PRO A 26 -5.70 -18.48 0.04
C PRO A 26 -6.69 -17.55 0.74
N ASP A 27 -6.23 -16.83 1.75
CA ASP A 27 -7.11 -15.96 2.56
C ASP A 27 -6.94 -14.48 2.26
N MET A 28 -6.17 -14.12 1.22
CA MET A 28 -5.96 -12.73 0.85
C MET A 28 -6.10 -12.54 -0.65
N GLU A 29 -6.46 -11.33 -1.05
CA GLU A 29 -6.48 -10.97 -2.46
C GLU A 29 -6.12 -9.50 -2.61
N VAL A 30 -5.39 -9.18 -3.67
CA VAL A 30 -5.06 -7.81 -3.98
C VAL A 30 -6.22 -7.22 -4.78
N VAL A 31 -6.83 -6.17 -4.25
CA VAL A 31 -7.96 -5.52 -4.93
C VAL A 31 -7.52 -4.31 -5.74
N GLY A 32 -6.29 -3.88 -5.59
CA GLY A 32 -5.77 -2.77 -6.38
C GLY A 32 -4.32 -2.50 -6.06
N VAL A 33 -3.64 -1.83 -6.99
CA VAL A 33 -2.27 -1.36 -6.80
C VAL A 33 -2.22 0.10 -7.21
N ALA A 34 -1.54 0.91 -6.44
CA ALA A 34 -1.47 2.34 -6.67
C ALA A 34 -0.02 2.81 -6.67
N PRO A 35 0.40 3.58 -7.68
CA PRO A 35 1.77 4.09 -7.72
C PRO A 35 1.98 5.33 -6.85
N ASP A 36 0.91 5.93 -6.37
CA ASP A 36 1.00 7.15 -5.58
C ASP A 36 -0.28 7.31 -4.74
N PRO A 37 -0.26 8.24 -3.77
CA PRO A 37 -1.40 8.43 -2.89
C PRO A 37 -2.67 8.92 -3.56
N ILE A 38 -2.56 9.61 -4.69
CA ILE A 38 -3.74 10.11 -5.38
C ILE A 38 -4.55 8.96 -5.95
N VAL A 39 -3.87 8.03 -6.62
CA VAL A 39 -4.51 6.83 -7.14
C VAL A 39 -5.00 5.96 -6.00
N ALA A 40 -4.21 5.87 -4.92
CA ALA A 40 -4.61 5.08 -3.76
C ALA A 40 -5.92 5.57 -3.16
N ARG A 41 -6.08 6.88 -3.06
CA ARG A 41 -7.31 7.45 -2.50
C ARG A 41 -8.54 7.04 -3.31
N ASP A 42 -8.42 7.08 -4.64
CA ASP A 42 -9.52 6.69 -5.50
C ASP A 42 -9.82 5.21 -5.36
N LEU A 43 -8.79 4.38 -5.31
CA LEU A 43 -8.97 2.95 -5.18
C LEU A 43 -9.55 2.54 -3.83
N ILE A 44 -9.20 3.27 -2.77
CA ILE A 44 -9.80 3.02 -1.45
C ILE A 44 -11.31 3.18 -1.53
N LYS A 45 -11.77 4.23 -2.21
CA LYS A 45 -13.20 4.45 -2.36
C LYS A 45 -13.86 3.39 -3.21
N GLN A 46 -13.19 2.94 -4.27
CA GLN A 46 -13.77 1.99 -5.20
C GLN A 46 -13.77 0.55 -4.67
N THR A 47 -12.73 0.16 -3.96
CA THR A 47 -12.54 -1.24 -3.59
C THR A 47 -12.83 -1.54 -2.13
N ASN A 48 -12.86 -0.52 -1.29
CA ASN A 48 -13.10 -0.67 0.15
C ASN A 48 -12.20 -1.75 0.75
N PRO A 49 -10.87 -1.58 0.70
CA PRO A 49 -9.95 -2.62 1.15
C PRO A 49 -9.97 -2.79 2.67
N ASP A 50 -9.54 -3.95 3.12
CA ASP A 50 -9.45 -4.25 4.54
C ASP A 50 -8.12 -3.81 5.12
N VAL A 51 -7.06 -3.78 4.31
CA VAL A 51 -5.73 -3.40 4.76
C VAL A 51 -4.96 -2.77 3.61
N LEU A 52 -4.06 -1.87 3.95
CA LEU A 52 -3.23 -1.16 2.99
C LEU A 52 -1.77 -1.51 3.26
N THR A 53 -0.99 -1.78 2.21
CA THR A 53 0.46 -1.76 2.35
C THR A 53 0.94 -0.45 1.77
N LEU A 54 1.80 0.25 2.50
CA LEU A 54 2.19 1.61 2.16
C LEU A 54 3.70 1.77 2.16
N ASP A 55 4.24 2.16 1.01
CA ASP A 55 5.63 2.56 0.92
C ASP A 55 5.76 3.96 1.50
N VAL A 56 6.62 4.11 2.50
CA VAL A 56 6.80 5.40 3.15
C VAL A 56 7.59 6.39 2.31
N GLU A 57 8.22 5.90 1.25
CA GLU A 57 9.08 6.75 0.42
C GLU A 57 8.55 6.88 -0.98
N MET A 58 7.67 7.83 -1.16
CA MET A 58 7.14 8.14 -2.48
C MET A 58 7.54 9.54 -2.88
N PRO A 59 8.05 9.74 -4.10
CA PRO A 59 8.68 11.00 -4.47
C PRO A 59 7.75 12.20 -4.48
N ARG A 60 6.48 12.01 -4.71
CA ARG A 60 5.55 13.13 -4.84
C ARG A 60 4.85 13.49 -3.56
N MET A 61 4.76 12.56 -2.65
CA MET A 61 4.08 12.80 -1.40
C MET A 61 4.71 11.93 -0.33
N ASP A 62 4.93 12.52 0.82
CA ASP A 62 5.43 11.78 1.96
C ASP A 62 4.40 10.73 2.36
N GLY A 63 4.84 9.47 2.43
CA GLY A 63 3.97 8.39 2.85
C GLY A 63 3.39 8.61 4.23
N LEU A 64 4.15 9.23 5.12
CA LEU A 64 3.66 9.52 6.46
C LEU A 64 2.56 10.59 6.44
N ASP A 65 2.67 11.57 5.55
CA ASP A 65 1.63 12.59 5.40
C ASP A 65 0.33 11.96 4.90
N PHE A 66 0.45 11.08 3.92
CA PHE A 66 -0.71 10.35 3.42
C PHE A 66 -1.35 9.50 4.52
N LEU A 67 -0.51 8.81 5.31
CA LEU A 67 -1.00 7.98 6.41
C LEU A 67 -1.76 8.81 7.45
N GLU A 68 -1.24 9.98 7.78
CA GLU A 68 -1.91 10.85 8.74
C GLU A 68 -3.29 11.25 8.25
N LYS A 69 -3.39 11.63 6.99
CA LYS A 69 -4.67 12.01 6.42
C LYS A 69 -5.63 10.84 6.35
N LEU A 70 -5.12 9.67 6.01
CA LEU A 70 -5.94 8.48 5.94
C LEU A 70 -6.52 8.13 7.31
N MET A 71 -5.68 8.17 8.36
CA MET A 71 -6.13 7.84 9.70
C MET A 71 -7.15 8.83 10.24
N ARG A 72 -7.11 10.07 9.75
CA ARG A 72 -8.07 11.08 10.15
C ARG A 72 -9.41 10.92 9.44
N LEU A 73 -9.38 10.61 8.16
CA LEU A 73 -10.58 10.59 7.33
C LEU A 73 -11.22 9.22 7.24
N ARG A 74 -10.40 8.19 7.22
CA ARG A 74 -10.89 6.83 7.08
C ARG A 74 -9.89 5.86 7.69
N PRO A 75 -9.92 5.71 9.01
CA PRO A 75 -8.96 4.82 9.69
C PRO A 75 -9.08 3.38 9.20
N MET A 76 -7.92 2.75 8.96
CA MET A 76 -7.87 1.36 8.54
C MET A 76 -6.49 0.81 8.84
N PRO A 77 -6.34 -0.51 8.94
CA PRO A 77 -5.03 -1.10 9.16
C PRO A 77 -4.08 -0.81 8.00
N VAL A 78 -2.86 -0.43 8.33
CA VAL A 78 -1.82 -0.14 7.34
C VAL A 78 -0.55 -0.85 7.74
N VAL A 79 0.04 -1.58 6.80
CA VAL A 79 1.35 -2.19 6.96
C VAL A 79 2.35 -1.35 6.20
N MET A 80 3.30 -0.78 6.91
CA MET A 80 4.30 0.08 6.30
C MET A 80 5.45 -0.74 5.74
N VAL A 81 5.86 -0.39 4.53
CA VAL A 81 6.93 -1.08 3.83
C VAL A 81 7.98 -0.04 3.47
N SER A 82 9.25 -0.36 3.74
CA SER A 82 10.34 0.55 3.43
C SER A 82 11.30 -0.13 2.46
N SER A 83 11.65 0.57 1.40
CA SER A 83 12.63 0.08 0.44
C SER A 83 14.05 0.56 0.76
N LEU A 84 14.23 1.19 1.91
CA LEU A 84 15.50 1.77 2.27
C LEU A 84 16.38 0.90 3.16
N THR A 85 15.96 -0.31 3.38
CA THR A 85 16.65 -1.16 4.37
C THR A 85 18.12 -1.32 4.08
N GLU A 86 18.49 -1.48 2.82
CA GLU A 86 19.90 -1.69 2.50
C GLU A 86 20.72 -0.42 2.73
N ARG A 87 20.09 0.72 2.71
CA ARG A 87 20.80 1.97 2.92
C ARG A 87 21.13 2.18 4.38
N GLY A 88 20.28 1.69 5.23
CA GLY A 88 20.50 1.81 6.64
C GLY A 88 21.68 1.01 7.14
N SER A 89 22.13 0.07 6.35
CA SER A 89 23.25 -0.77 6.74
C SER A 89 24.60 -0.10 6.56
N ASP A 90 24.65 0.98 5.88
CA ASP A 90 25.94 1.67 5.63
C ASP A 90 26.55 2.30 6.83
#